data_ce62bf0bf3dbe58931f04d4f7f584f47
#
_entry.id   ce62bf0bf3dbe58931f04d4f7f584f47
#
_cell.length_a   1.000
_cell.length_b   1.000
_cell.length_c   1.000
_cell.angle_alpha   90.00
_cell.angle_beta   90.00
_cell.angle_gamma   90.00
#
_symmetry.space_group_name_H-M   'P 1'
#
loop_
_entity.id
_entity.type
_entity.pdbx_description
1 polymer ?
#
loop_
_entity_poly.entity_id
_entity_poly.type
_entity_poly.pdbx_seq_one_letter_code
_entity_poly.pdbx_strand_id
1 'polypeptide(L)'
;MAVTANIDFADGAGVPNMDVAWIHGSEAAKYNTDPDIQVHACDEHTYILRQNKAVHYEAPFMFLLFGAAKAVLLDTGATANPGFFPLRRTVDEIIDGWLAEHPHPGDYGLLVLHTHGHGDHTAADGQFTGRPSTVLVGAARDAVWPYFGFDTEPESVAEVGLGGRVLDCLGTPGHHNAAVTFYDRYTGILFTGDTVYPGRLYVFDWPAFARSIDRLAGWCAQRPVSHLLGCHIEMTRTPGQDYPVGWTYQPDEPPLQLTPDHLAQIQSTLKAHDGEPGRYVLPEMIITPDS
;
A
#
# COMPACT_ATOMS: atom_id res chain seq x y z
N MET A 1 29.31 -8.93 26.13
CA MET A 1 28.53 -7.91 25.43
C MET A 1 28.49 -8.35 23.99
N ALA A 2 27.36 -8.87 23.53
CA ALA A 2 27.16 -9.15 22.10
C ALA A 2 27.12 -7.79 21.38
N VAL A 3 27.97 -7.62 20.39
CA VAL A 3 27.91 -6.48 19.48
C VAL A 3 26.59 -6.69 18.71
N THR A 4 25.58 -5.92 19.08
CA THR A 4 24.36 -5.85 18.27
C THR A 4 24.77 -5.28 16.93
N ALA A 5 24.83 -6.11 15.90
CA ALA A 5 25.00 -5.61 14.54
C ALA A 5 23.80 -4.69 14.26
N ASN A 6 24.07 -3.41 14.07
CA ASN A 6 23.06 -2.45 13.65
C ASN A 6 22.56 -2.89 12.27
N ILE A 7 21.26 -3.02 12.10
CA ILE A 7 20.69 -3.26 10.77
C ILE A 7 21.03 -2.04 9.92
N ASP A 8 21.75 -2.25 8.83
CA ASP A 8 22.12 -1.15 7.93
C ASP A 8 21.07 -1.01 6.84
N PHE A 9 20.25 0.03 6.95
CA PHE A 9 19.30 0.42 5.92
C PHE A 9 19.86 1.45 4.93
N ALA A 10 21.11 1.91 5.11
CA ALA A 10 21.66 2.99 4.30
C ALA A 10 22.12 2.53 2.91
N ASP A 11 22.62 1.30 2.81
CA ASP A 11 23.06 0.73 1.53
C ASP A 11 21.92 0.30 0.59
N GLY A 12 20.67 0.44 1.06
CA GLY A 12 19.48 0.00 0.35
C GLY A 12 19.31 -1.53 0.34
N ALA A 13 18.10 -1.98 0.09
CA ALA A 13 17.82 -3.37 -0.23
C ALA A 13 18.27 -3.67 -1.66
N GLY A 14 18.58 -4.94 -1.93
CA GLY A 14 18.52 -5.43 -3.31
C GLY A 14 17.11 -5.24 -3.90
N VAL A 15 16.93 -5.63 -5.16
CA VAL A 15 15.59 -5.61 -5.78
C VAL A 15 14.65 -6.50 -4.95
N PRO A 16 13.52 -5.97 -4.45
CA PRO A 16 12.58 -6.76 -3.65
C PRO A 16 12.08 -7.99 -4.42
N ASN A 17 11.98 -9.13 -3.74
CA ASN A 17 11.44 -10.34 -4.35
C ASN A 17 9.92 -10.19 -4.52
N MET A 18 9.47 -10.08 -5.77
CA MET A 18 8.06 -10.00 -6.15
C MET A 18 7.59 -11.29 -6.86
N ASP A 19 8.36 -12.39 -6.79
CA ASP A 19 7.98 -13.69 -7.35
C ASP A 19 7.02 -14.40 -6.39
N VAL A 20 5.75 -14.12 -6.55
CA VAL A 20 4.67 -14.66 -5.72
C VAL A 20 3.41 -14.90 -6.55
N ALA A 21 2.78 -16.06 -6.35
CA ALA A 21 1.43 -16.32 -6.81
C ALA A 21 0.44 -15.84 -5.73
N TRP A 22 -0.29 -14.79 -6.03
CA TRP A 22 -1.29 -14.27 -5.09
C TRP A 22 -2.53 -15.16 -5.02
N ILE A 23 -3.08 -15.33 -3.81
CA ILE A 23 -4.41 -15.93 -3.63
C ILE A 23 -5.43 -15.08 -4.38
N HIS A 24 -6.26 -15.69 -5.18
CA HIS A 24 -7.16 -15.00 -6.11
C HIS A 24 -8.63 -15.41 -5.93
N GLY A 25 -8.92 -16.07 -4.80
CA GLY A 25 -10.25 -16.58 -4.48
C GLY A 25 -10.56 -17.90 -5.16
N SER A 26 -11.82 -18.31 -5.09
CA SER A 26 -12.31 -19.56 -5.66
C SER A 26 -13.71 -19.41 -6.22
N GLU A 27 -14.10 -20.27 -7.18
CA GLU A 27 -15.42 -20.24 -7.85
C GLU A 27 -16.60 -20.31 -6.87
N ALA A 28 -16.42 -20.91 -5.72
CA ALA A 28 -17.38 -20.90 -4.63
C ALA A 28 -16.66 -20.98 -3.28
N ALA A 29 -17.21 -20.31 -2.26
CA ALA A 29 -16.62 -20.24 -0.92
C ALA A 29 -16.27 -21.63 -0.33
N LYS A 30 -17.06 -22.67 -0.61
CA LYS A 30 -16.79 -24.05 -0.17
C LYS A 30 -15.52 -24.68 -0.77
N TYR A 31 -14.98 -24.11 -1.83
CA TYR A 31 -13.75 -24.58 -2.46
C TYR A 31 -12.53 -23.75 -2.06
N ASN A 32 -12.75 -22.69 -1.28
CA ASN A 32 -11.64 -21.87 -0.78
C ASN A 32 -10.82 -22.67 0.24
N THR A 33 -9.54 -22.85 -0.05
CA THR A 33 -8.56 -23.48 0.83
C THR A 33 -7.41 -22.54 1.19
N ASP A 34 -7.48 -21.30 0.68
CA ASP A 34 -6.47 -20.29 0.93
C ASP A 34 -6.59 -19.74 2.37
N PRO A 35 -5.50 -19.25 2.96
CA PRO A 35 -5.54 -18.61 4.26
C PRO A 35 -6.37 -17.31 4.21
N ASP A 36 -6.88 -16.86 5.36
CA ASP A 36 -7.60 -15.58 5.48
C ASP A 36 -6.72 -14.39 5.08
N ILE A 37 -5.41 -14.50 5.32
CA ILE A 37 -4.38 -13.53 4.95
C ILE A 37 -3.19 -14.30 4.37
N GLN A 38 -2.83 -14.00 3.12
CA GLN A 38 -1.56 -14.45 2.57
C GLN A 38 -0.46 -13.47 2.98
N VAL A 39 0.68 -13.99 3.41
CA VAL A 39 1.88 -13.22 3.76
C VAL A 39 2.99 -13.57 2.79
N HIS A 40 3.63 -12.56 2.21
CA HIS A 40 4.80 -12.69 1.36
C HIS A 40 5.94 -11.80 1.87
N ALA A 41 7.11 -12.38 2.09
CA ALA A 41 8.31 -11.63 2.43
C ALA A 41 9.04 -11.23 1.13
N CYS A 42 9.07 -9.93 0.84
CA CYS A 42 9.83 -9.38 -0.29
C CYS A 42 11.33 -9.40 -0.02
N ASP A 43 11.68 -9.20 1.23
CA ASP A 43 13.01 -9.31 1.82
C ASP A 43 12.85 -9.56 3.33
N GLU A 44 13.95 -9.58 4.06
CA GLU A 44 14.00 -9.84 5.51
C GLU A 44 13.23 -8.79 6.34
N HIS A 45 13.01 -7.59 5.79
CA HIS A 45 12.45 -6.45 6.50
C HIS A 45 11.18 -5.88 5.88
N THR A 46 10.64 -6.54 4.83
CA THR A 46 9.50 -6.02 4.04
C THR A 46 8.52 -7.14 3.71
N TYR A 47 7.29 -7.00 4.18
CA TYR A 47 6.22 -7.98 4.00
C TYR A 47 5.01 -7.37 3.32
N ILE A 48 4.42 -8.13 2.40
CA ILE A 48 3.13 -7.82 1.77
C ILE A 48 2.10 -8.82 2.31
N LEU A 49 0.98 -8.29 2.76
CA LEU A 49 -0.16 -9.07 3.24
C LEU A 49 -1.31 -8.88 2.25
N ARG A 50 -1.96 -9.97 1.86
CA ARG A 50 -3.16 -9.91 1.02
C ARG A 50 -4.34 -10.52 1.75
N GLN A 51 -5.44 -9.77 1.86
CA GLN A 51 -6.72 -10.29 2.36
C GLN A 51 -7.33 -11.29 1.36
N ASN A 52 -7.93 -12.37 1.86
CA ASN A 52 -8.58 -13.36 1.01
C ASN A 52 -9.90 -12.83 0.43
N LYS A 53 -10.13 -13.05 -0.87
CA LYS A 53 -11.38 -12.67 -1.55
C LYS A 53 -12.62 -13.38 -1.01
N ALA A 54 -12.47 -14.53 -0.35
CA ALA A 54 -13.56 -15.19 0.36
C ALA A 54 -13.97 -14.46 1.66
N VAL A 55 -13.07 -13.64 2.22
CA VAL A 55 -13.34 -12.79 3.39
C VAL A 55 -13.98 -11.47 2.97
N HIS A 56 -13.42 -10.83 1.93
CA HIS A 56 -13.96 -9.61 1.34
C HIS A 56 -13.56 -9.52 -0.14
N TYR A 57 -14.48 -9.12 -1.01
CA TYR A 57 -14.24 -9.09 -2.46
C TYR A 57 -13.15 -8.10 -2.89
N GLU A 58 -12.98 -6.99 -2.16
CA GLU A 58 -11.90 -6.00 -2.40
C GLU A 58 -10.52 -6.64 -2.22
N ALA A 59 -10.36 -7.51 -1.22
CA ALA A 59 -9.11 -8.23 -0.95
C ALA A 59 -7.86 -7.34 -1.02
N PRO A 60 -7.82 -6.22 -0.27
CA PRO A 60 -6.73 -5.26 -0.37
C PRO A 60 -5.39 -5.84 0.07
N PHE A 61 -4.33 -5.23 -0.44
CA PHE A 61 -2.97 -5.45 0.01
C PHE A 61 -2.62 -4.45 1.12
N MET A 62 -1.89 -4.94 2.11
CA MET A 62 -1.33 -4.17 3.21
C MET A 62 0.17 -4.42 3.28
N PHE A 63 0.93 -3.49 3.84
CA PHE A 63 2.39 -3.59 3.84
C PHE A 63 2.94 -3.41 5.24
N LEU A 64 3.79 -4.35 5.69
CA LEU A 64 4.47 -4.29 6.99
C LEU A 64 5.96 -4.13 6.76
N LEU A 65 6.52 -3.01 7.22
CA LEU A 65 7.90 -2.62 7.00
C LEU A 65 8.62 -2.48 8.35
N PHE A 66 9.78 -3.09 8.47
CA PHE A 66 10.58 -3.06 9.69
C PHE A 66 11.71 -2.05 9.59
N GLY A 67 11.92 -1.28 10.64
CA GLY A 67 13.13 -0.54 10.93
C GLY A 67 13.74 -0.99 12.26
N ALA A 68 14.90 -0.49 12.65
CA ALA A 68 15.57 -0.93 13.88
C ALA A 68 14.85 -0.52 15.17
N ALA A 69 13.99 0.52 15.15
CA ALA A 69 13.30 1.03 16.34
C ALA A 69 11.80 0.71 16.38
N LYS A 70 11.16 0.56 15.24
CA LYS A 70 9.73 0.26 15.11
C LYS A 70 9.41 -0.27 13.71
N ALA A 71 8.29 -0.99 13.61
CA ALA A 71 7.67 -1.33 12.34
C ALA A 71 6.59 -0.29 11.96
N VAL A 72 6.23 -0.26 10.67
CA VAL A 72 5.02 0.43 10.18
C VAL A 72 4.15 -0.57 9.44
N LEU A 73 2.85 -0.52 9.72
CA LEU A 73 1.81 -1.18 8.93
C LEU A 73 1.10 -0.10 8.10
N LEU A 74 1.08 -0.27 6.79
CA LEU A 74 0.30 0.56 5.87
C LEU A 74 -1.00 -0.16 5.56
N ASP A 75 -2.11 0.44 5.92
CA ASP A 75 -3.50 -0.02 5.83
C ASP A 75 -3.84 -1.22 6.73
N THR A 76 -5.14 -1.38 7.02
CA THR A 76 -5.66 -2.44 7.90
C THR A 76 -6.75 -3.31 7.26
N GLY A 77 -6.93 -3.21 5.93
CA GLY A 77 -7.81 -4.10 5.19
C GLY A 77 -9.31 -3.80 5.33
N ALA A 78 -10.11 -4.67 4.73
CA ALA A 78 -11.54 -4.47 4.45
C ALA A 78 -12.47 -5.16 5.46
N THR A 79 -11.96 -5.77 6.54
CA THR A 79 -12.79 -6.56 7.47
C THR A 79 -12.40 -6.32 8.91
N ALA A 80 -13.33 -5.79 9.70
CA ALA A 80 -13.10 -5.43 11.11
C ALA A 80 -13.00 -6.64 12.04
N ASN A 81 -13.80 -7.69 11.77
CA ASN A 81 -13.96 -8.82 12.68
C ASN A 81 -12.72 -9.74 12.67
N PRO A 82 -11.97 -9.85 13.81
CA PRO A 82 -10.76 -10.68 13.88
C PRO A 82 -11.04 -12.19 13.78
N GLY A 83 -12.28 -12.62 13.90
CA GLY A 83 -12.69 -14.01 13.69
C GLY A 83 -12.68 -14.44 12.22
N PHE A 84 -12.80 -13.47 11.29
CA PHE A 84 -12.74 -13.70 9.84
C PHE A 84 -11.48 -13.10 9.22
N PHE A 85 -10.89 -12.09 9.85
CA PHE A 85 -9.72 -11.40 9.38
C PHE A 85 -8.78 -11.08 10.56
N PRO A 86 -7.96 -12.03 11.00
CA PRO A 86 -7.14 -11.90 12.20
C PRO A 86 -5.87 -11.07 11.97
N LEU A 87 -6.00 -9.85 11.40
CA LEU A 87 -4.88 -9.04 10.96
C LEU A 87 -3.89 -8.75 12.09
N ARG A 88 -4.37 -8.31 13.26
CA ARG A 88 -3.49 -8.03 14.40
C ARG A 88 -2.67 -9.25 14.78
N ARG A 89 -3.30 -10.43 14.90
CA ARG A 89 -2.59 -11.65 15.25
C ARG A 89 -1.50 -11.97 14.22
N THR A 90 -1.83 -11.88 12.93
CA THR A 90 -0.86 -12.12 11.85
C THR A 90 0.31 -11.13 11.91
N VAL A 91 0.03 -9.84 12.14
CA VAL A 91 1.07 -8.81 12.29
C VAL A 91 1.92 -9.05 13.53
N ASP A 92 1.31 -9.41 14.67
CA ASP A 92 2.03 -9.71 15.91
C ASP A 92 2.95 -10.93 15.72
N GLU A 93 2.49 -12.01 15.08
CA GLU A 93 3.28 -13.21 14.77
C GLU A 93 4.50 -12.89 13.90
N ILE A 94 4.34 -12.03 12.88
CA ILE A 94 5.45 -11.58 12.03
C ILE A 94 6.44 -10.72 12.83
N ILE A 95 5.94 -9.78 13.64
CA ILE A 95 6.78 -8.92 14.48
C ILE A 95 7.56 -9.75 15.49
N ASP A 96 6.93 -10.67 16.20
CA ASP A 96 7.58 -11.53 17.18
C ASP A 96 8.67 -12.41 16.55
N GLY A 97 8.39 -12.98 15.36
CA GLY A 97 9.37 -13.73 14.59
C GLY A 97 10.57 -12.89 14.17
N TRP A 98 10.33 -11.67 13.68
CA TRP A 98 11.39 -10.75 13.29
C TRP A 98 12.25 -10.32 14.49
N LEU A 99 11.61 -9.98 15.62
CA LEU A 99 12.30 -9.57 16.86
C LEU A 99 13.15 -10.69 17.45
N ALA A 100 12.77 -11.94 17.27
CA ALA A 100 13.57 -13.09 17.74
C ALA A 100 14.92 -13.20 17.03
N GLU A 101 15.04 -12.68 15.81
CA GLU A 101 16.24 -12.79 14.98
C GLU A 101 17.02 -11.48 14.87
N HIS A 102 16.44 -10.35 15.27
CA HIS A 102 17.04 -9.03 15.10
C HIS A 102 17.24 -8.28 16.41
N PRO A 103 18.36 -7.53 16.56
CA PRO A 103 18.55 -6.61 17.66
C PRO A 103 17.50 -5.50 17.63
N HIS A 104 16.88 -5.24 18.78
CA HIS A 104 15.84 -4.22 18.90
C HIS A 104 15.82 -3.58 20.30
N PRO A 105 15.28 -2.35 20.49
CA PRO A 105 14.99 -1.79 21.80
C PRO A 105 13.88 -2.59 22.50
N GLY A 106 13.87 -2.61 23.83
CA GLY A 106 12.87 -3.36 24.62
C GLY A 106 11.43 -2.86 24.49
N ASP A 107 11.25 -1.65 23.91
CA ASP A 107 9.96 -1.00 23.64
C ASP A 107 9.65 -0.88 22.14
N TYR A 108 10.06 -1.88 21.35
CA TYR A 108 9.85 -1.88 19.91
C TYR A 108 8.39 -1.60 19.55
N GLY A 109 8.15 -0.57 18.72
CA GLY A 109 6.83 -0.04 18.45
C GLY A 109 6.23 -0.50 17.13
N LEU A 110 4.91 -0.28 17.00
CA LEU A 110 4.20 -0.37 15.73
C LEU A 110 3.55 1.00 15.43
N LEU A 111 3.78 1.51 14.23
CA LEU A 111 3.06 2.64 13.68
C LEU A 111 2.06 2.11 12.65
N VAL A 112 0.79 2.48 12.76
CA VAL A 112 -0.25 2.15 11.78
C VAL A 112 -0.61 3.42 11.04
N LEU A 113 -0.38 3.42 9.74
CA LEU A 113 -0.68 4.51 8.82
C LEU A 113 -1.61 4.01 7.72
N HIS A 114 -2.25 4.95 7.02
CA HIS A 114 -3.15 4.62 5.92
C HIS A 114 -2.73 5.33 4.64
N THR A 115 -2.87 4.62 3.52
CA THR A 115 -2.75 5.22 2.19
C THR A 115 -3.90 6.20 1.96
N HIS A 116 -5.10 5.89 2.48
CA HIS A 116 -6.26 6.78 2.48
C HIS A 116 -7.38 6.26 3.40
N GLY A 117 -8.52 6.98 3.46
CA GLY A 117 -9.55 6.77 4.47
C GLY A 117 -10.75 5.92 4.02
N HIS A 118 -10.71 5.17 2.93
CA HIS A 118 -11.81 4.28 2.56
C HIS A 118 -11.90 3.08 3.50
N GLY A 119 -13.09 2.49 3.60
CA GLY A 119 -13.39 1.45 4.58
C GLY A 119 -12.61 0.15 4.39
N ASP A 120 -12.21 -0.15 3.19
CA ASP A 120 -11.40 -1.32 2.83
C ASP A 120 -9.90 -1.16 3.16
N HIS A 121 -9.48 0.03 3.60
CA HIS A 121 -8.13 0.31 4.10
C HIS A 121 -8.06 0.50 5.60
N THR A 122 -9.21 0.69 6.27
CA THR A 122 -9.27 1.11 7.68
C THR A 122 -10.12 0.19 8.56
N ALA A 123 -10.79 -0.83 7.99
CA ALA A 123 -11.79 -1.60 8.71
C ALA A 123 -11.27 -2.30 9.97
N ALA A 124 -10.02 -2.79 9.97
CA ALA A 124 -9.47 -3.48 11.11
C ALA A 124 -8.69 -2.58 12.10
N ASP A 125 -8.77 -1.26 12.01
CA ASP A 125 -8.14 -0.31 12.95
C ASP A 125 -8.46 -0.65 14.41
N GLY A 126 -9.70 -1.06 14.66
CA GLY A 126 -10.16 -1.47 15.99
C GLY A 126 -9.37 -2.64 16.59
N GLN A 127 -8.74 -3.47 15.77
CA GLN A 127 -7.90 -4.56 16.25
C GLN A 127 -6.58 -4.06 16.86
N PHE A 128 -6.11 -2.88 16.47
CA PHE A 128 -4.88 -2.26 16.96
C PHE A 128 -5.12 -1.30 18.14
N THR A 129 -6.37 -0.96 18.43
CA THR A 129 -6.73 -0.14 19.57
C THR A 129 -6.34 -0.85 20.86
N GLY A 130 -5.52 -0.19 21.69
CA GLY A 130 -5.02 -0.76 22.94
C GLY A 130 -3.89 -1.81 22.78
N ARG A 131 -3.35 -2.01 21.58
CA ARG A 131 -2.11 -2.76 21.41
C ARG A 131 -0.96 -1.98 22.05
N PRO A 132 -0.13 -2.61 22.91
CA PRO A 132 1.02 -1.94 23.53
C PRO A 132 1.98 -1.38 22.47
N SER A 133 2.68 -0.30 22.80
CA SER A 133 3.70 0.35 21.96
C SER A 133 3.21 0.63 20.52
N THR A 134 1.92 0.97 20.36
CA THR A 134 1.31 1.20 19.06
C THR A 134 0.77 2.62 18.95
N VAL A 135 1.08 3.25 17.82
CA VAL A 135 0.48 4.52 17.40
C VAL A 135 -0.37 4.25 16.16
N LEU A 136 -1.67 4.46 16.26
CA LEU A 136 -2.60 4.42 15.14
C LEU A 136 -2.94 5.86 14.76
N VAL A 137 -2.59 6.26 13.53
CA VAL A 137 -2.93 7.57 12.97
C VAL A 137 -4.28 7.45 12.26
N GLY A 138 -5.23 8.31 12.62
CA GLY A 138 -6.55 8.29 11.97
C GLY A 138 -6.44 8.60 10.47
N ALA A 139 -7.31 7.98 9.67
CA ALA A 139 -7.27 8.04 8.20
C ALA A 139 -8.06 9.23 7.60
N ALA A 140 -8.79 9.99 8.41
CA ALA A 140 -9.51 11.17 7.95
C ALA A 140 -8.53 12.33 7.66
N ARG A 141 -8.90 13.22 6.72
CA ARG A 141 -8.04 14.33 6.29
C ARG A 141 -7.58 15.22 7.45
N ASP A 142 -8.45 15.50 8.40
CA ASP A 142 -8.17 16.32 9.58
C ASP A 142 -7.23 15.66 10.61
N ALA A 143 -7.00 14.36 10.49
CA ALA A 143 -5.96 13.64 11.23
C ALA A 143 -4.66 13.51 10.42
N VAL A 144 -4.75 13.10 9.15
CA VAL A 144 -3.61 12.79 8.27
C VAL A 144 -2.82 14.03 7.92
N TRP A 145 -3.50 15.10 7.46
CA TRP A 145 -2.84 16.30 6.96
C TRP A 145 -1.99 16.99 8.03
N PRO A 146 -2.52 17.25 9.26
CA PRO A 146 -1.73 17.80 10.36
C PRO A 146 -0.58 16.89 10.78
N TYR A 147 -0.80 15.58 10.79
CA TYR A 147 0.24 14.61 11.16
C TYR A 147 1.48 14.69 10.27
N PHE A 148 1.31 14.87 8.97
CA PHE A 148 2.39 15.02 8.01
C PHE A 148 2.78 16.49 7.72
N GLY A 149 2.08 17.48 8.30
CA GLY A 149 2.35 18.90 8.07
C GLY A 149 1.83 19.43 6.73
N PHE A 150 0.99 18.67 6.01
CA PHE A 150 0.46 19.06 4.69
C PHE A 150 -0.58 20.17 4.73
N ASP A 151 -1.09 20.55 5.91
CA ASP A 151 -2.00 21.68 6.08
C ASP A 151 -1.36 23.02 5.73
N THR A 152 -0.08 23.17 6.07
CA THR A 152 0.67 24.42 5.87
C THR A 152 1.45 24.38 4.55
N GLU A 153 1.93 23.22 4.16
CA GLU A 153 2.74 23.01 2.97
C GLU A 153 2.29 21.73 2.23
N PRO A 154 1.20 21.80 1.43
CA PRO A 154 0.64 20.61 0.74
C PRO A 154 1.63 19.91 -0.20
N GLU A 155 2.59 20.66 -0.74
CA GLU A 155 3.63 20.12 -1.62
C GLU A 155 4.88 19.63 -0.85
N SER A 156 4.89 19.74 0.47
CA SER A 156 6.01 19.26 1.29
C SER A 156 6.11 17.74 1.26
N VAL A 157 7.27 17.24 1.61
CA VAL A 157 7.54 15.81 1.83
C VAL A 157 7.81 15.61 3.31
N ALA A 158 6.96 14.83 3.96
CA ALA A 158 7.18 14.46 5.35
C ALA A 158 8.05 13.19 5.41
N GLU A 159 8.78 13.02 6.51
CA GLU A 159 9.61 11.85 6.73
C GLU A 159 9.10 11.05 7.94
N VAL A 160 9.00 9.74 7.77
CA VAL A 160 8.72 8.79 8.85
C VAL A 160 9.94 7.92 9.08
N GLY A 161 10.66 8.18 10.18
CA GLY A 161 11.82 7.37 10.59
C GLY A 161 11.40 6.15 11.39
N LEU A 162 11.90 4.98 11.00
CA LEU A 162 11.65 3.70 11.68
C LEU A 162 12.89 3.19 12.46
N GLY A 163 13.94 4.01 12.55
CA GLY A 163 15.23 3.60 13.09
C GLY A 163 16.14 3.08 11.97
N GLY A 164 16.83 4.03 11.29
CA GLY A 164 17.67 3.74 10.13
C GLY A 164 16.91 3.66 8.81
N ARG A 165 15.74 3.05 8.76
CA ARG A 165 14.82 3.06 7.61
C ARG A 165 13.95 4.31 7.63
N VAL A 166 13.76 4.93 6.46
CA VAL A 166 12.98 6.17 6.32
C VAL A 166 11.97 6.02 5.19
N LEU A 167 10.75 6.45 5.44
CA LEU A 167 9.71 6.62 4.43
C LEU A 167 9.55 8.11 4.14
N ASP A 168 9.59 8.48 2.86
CA ASP A 168 9.14 9.79 2.38
C ASP A 168 7.63 9.73 2.11
N CYS A 169 6.88 10.65 2.70
CA CYS A 169 5.42 10.68 2.62
C CYS A 169 4.99 11.88 1.77
N LEU A 170 4.19 11.62 0.74
CA LEU A 170 3.68 12.62 -0.19
C LEU A 170 2.16 12.66 -0.14
N GLY A 171 1.56 13.82 0.06
CA GLY A 171 0.11 13.99 -0.15
C GLY A 171 -0.22 13.78 -1.64
N THR A 172 -1.14 12.88 -1.95
CA THR A 172 -1.54 12.52 -3.31
C THR A 172 -3.06 12.49 -3.48
N PRO A 173 -3.75 13.63 -3.20
CA PRO A 173 -5.20 13.70 -3.33
C PRO A 173 -5.64 13.50 -4.78
N GLY A 174 -6.87 13.00 -4.95
CA GLY A 174 -7.50 12.79 -6.27
C GLY A 174 -8.47 11.64 -6.24
N HIS A 175 -8.00 10.43 -5.89
CA HIS A 175 -8.86 9.31 -5.54
C HIS A 175 -9.57 9.57 -4.20
N HIS A 176 -8.81 9.96 -3.18
CA HIS A 176 -9.32 10.37 -1.88
C HIS A 176 -8.62 11.64 -1.41
N ASN A 177 -9.34 12.52 -0.70
CA ASN A 177 -8.82 13.82 -0.29
C ASN A 177 -7.70 13.78 0.78
N ALA A 178 -7.56 12.65 1.48
CA ALA A 178 -6.52 12.39 2.48
C ALA A 178 -5.44 11.41 1.97
N ALA A 179 -5.42 11.10 0.66
CA ALA A 179 -4.49 10.12 0.13
C ALA A 179 -3.03 10.51 0.33
N VAL A 180 -2.22 9.53 0.73
CA VAL A 180 -0.77 9.64 0.95
C VAL A 180 -0.08 8.49 0.23
N THR A 181 0.95 8.82 -0.53
CA THR A 181 1.88 7.86 -1.12
C THR A 181 3.15 7.82 -0.27
N PHE A 182 3.67 6.62 -0.02
CA PHE A 182 4.87 6.39 0.79
C PHE A 182 5.98 5.85 -0.09
N TYR A 183 7.12 6.53 -0.12
CA TYR A 183 8.33 6.05 -0.77
C TYR A 183 9.30 5.51 0.27
N ASP A 184 9.61 4.24 0.19
CA ASP A 184 10.59 3.61 1.06
C ASP A 184 12.00 3.73 0.49
N ARG A 185 12.86 4.50 1.18
CA ARG A 185 14.23 4.73 0.73
C ARG A 185 15.07 3.45 0.72
N TYR A 186 14.70 2.44 1.51
CA TYR A 186 15.44 1.18 1.62
C TYR A 186 15.21 0.26 0.41
N THR A 187 13.97 0.05 0.03
CA THR A 187 13.61 -0.86 -1.10
C THR A 187 13.44 -0.14 -2.43
N GLY A 188 13.27 1.19 -2.41
CA GLY A 188 12.85 1.95 -3.57
C GLY A 188 11.40 1.73 -3.97
N ILE A 189 10.58 1.07 -3.13
CA ILE A 189 9.16 0.87 -3.40
C ILE A 189 8.39 2.16 -3.14
N LEU A 190 7.47 2.47 -4.04
CA LEU A 190 6.48 3.52 -3.92
C LEU A 190 5.10 2.89 -3.65
N PHE A 191 4.61 2.99 -2.41
CA PHE A 191 3.30 2.50 -2.00
C PHE A 191 2.24 3.55 -2.33
N THR A 192 1.45 3.31 -3.35
CA THR A 192 0.57 4.29 -3.99
C THR A 192 -0.88 4.23 -3.55
N GLY A 193 -1.24 3.25 -2.70
CA GLY A 193 -2.64 3.02 -2.34
C GLY A 193 -3.51 2.87 -3.59
N ASP A 194 -4.62 3.58 -3.61
CA ASP A 194 -5.54 3.55 -4.75
C ASP A 194 -5.34 4.71 -5.74
N THR A 195 -4.26 5.45 -5.57
CA THR A 195 -3.87 6.44 -6.57
C THR A 195 -3.37 5.78 -7.85
N VAL A 196 -2.58 4.68 -7.73
CA VAL A 196 -2.06 3.92 -8.89
C VAL A 196 -1.96 2.44 -8.54
N TYR A 197 -2.71 1.58 -9.21
CA TYR A 197 -2.69 0.13 -9.05
C TYR A 197 -3.19 -0.57 -10.33
N PRO A 198 -2.99 -1.88 -10.52
CA PRO A 198 -3.53 -2.60 -11.68
C PRO A 198 -5.04 -2.84 -11.53
N GLY A 199 -5.83 -1.81 -11.78
CA GLY A 199 -7.28 -1.80 -11.57
C GLY A 199 -7.96 -0.54 -12.07
N ARG A 200 -9.13 -0.26 -11.51
CA ARG A 200 -9.95 0.92 -11.81
C ARG A 200 -9.54 2.08 -10.90
N LEU A 201 -8.76 3.00 -11.43
CA LEU A 201 -8.38 4.22 -10.74
C LEU A 201 -9.60 5.16 -10.69
N TYR A 202 -10.39 5.04 -9.62
CA TYR A 202 -11.54 5.90 -9.40
C TYR A 202 -11.07 7.30 -8.99
N VAL A 203 -11.45 8.31 -9.78
CA VAL A 203 -10.99 9.69 -9.59
C VAL A 203 -12.15 10.56 -9.12
N PHE A 204 -12.07 11.04 -7.89
CA PHE A 204 -13.04 11.95 -7.29
C PHE A 204 -12.73 13.42 -7.63
N ASP A 205 -11.45 13.84 -7.51
CA ASP A 205 -10.97 15.18 -7.83
C ASP A 205 -9.93 15.11 -8.96
N TRP A 206 -10.37 15.34 -10.19
CA TRP A 206 -9.55 15.23 -11.39
C TRP A 206 -8.36 16.21 -11.42
N PRO A 207 -8.54 17.50 -11.12
CA PRO A 207 -7.42 18.41 -11.02
C PRO A 207 -6.40 18.01 -9.96
N ALA A 208 -6.85 17.52 -8.80
CA ALA A 208 -5.95 17.05 -7.75
C ALA A 208 -5.23 15.76 -8.18
N PHE A 209 -5.93 14.82 -8.83
CA PHE A 209 -5.36 13.59 -9.35
C PHE A 209 -4.26 13.88 -10.38
N ALA A 210 -4.52 14.76 -11.34
CA ALA A 210 -3.54 15.12 -12.37
C ALA A 210 -2.27 15.72 -11.73
N ARG A 211 -2.41 16.62 -10.73
CA ARG A 211 -1.26 17.16 -9.98
C ARG A 211 -0.52 16.08 -9.21
N SER A 212 -1.24 15.15 -8.59
CA SER A 212 -0.65 14.02 -7.85
C SER A 212 0.16 13.12 -8.78
N ILE A 213 -0.37 12.78 -9.96
CA ILE A 213 0.35 12.01 -10.98
C ILE A 213 1.59 12.74 -11.47
N ASP A 214 1.50 14.04 -11.77
CA ASP A 214 2.66 14.86 -12.18
C ASP A 214 3.73 14.88 -11.08
N ARG A 215 3.32 15.02 -9.84
CA ARG A 215 4.20 14.99 -8.65
C ARG A 215 4.91 13.64 -8.52
N LEU A 216 4.18 12.53 -8.61
CA LEU A 216 4.75 11.18 -8.50
C LEU A 216 5.69 10.87 -9.67
N ALA A 217 5.35 11.27 -10.91
CA ALA A 217 6.22 11.13 -12.07
C ALA A 217 7.53 11.93 -11.90
N GLY A 218 7.44 13.17 -11.40
CA GLY A 218 8.60 14.00 -11.07
C GLY A 218 9.45 13.41 -9.95
N TRP A 219 8.81 12.77 -8.97
CA TRP A 219 9.49 12.05 -7.88
C TRP A 219 10.31 10.87 -8.40
N CYS A 220 9.69 10.02 -9.22
CA CYS A 220 10.33 8.85 -9.82
C CYS A 220 11.50 9.22 -10.75
N ALA A 221 11.41 10.35 -11.44
CA ALA A 221 12.50 10.82 -12.32
C ALA A 221 13.78 11.21 -11.57
N GLN A 222 13.72 11.46 -10.27
CA GLN A 222 14.82 11.94 -9.45
C GLN A 222 15.33 10.90 -8.43
N ARG A 223 14.71 9.73 -8.35
CA ARG A 223 14.98 8.71 -7.32
C ARG A 223 14.96 7.31 -7.89
N PRO A 224 15.72 6.37 -7.32
CA PRO A 224 15.66 4.97 -7.73
C PRO A 224 14.36 4.36 -7.22
N VAL A 225 13.33 4.31 -8.06
CA VAL A 225 12.08 3.61 -7.77
C VAL A 225 12.15 2.21 -8.37
N SER A 226 12.06 1.19 -7.50
CA SER A 226 12.08 -0.22 -7.90
C SER A 226 10.72 -0.66 -8.45
N HIS A 227 9.65 -0.36 -7.72
CA HIS A 227 8.28 -0.75 -8.04
C HIS A 227 7.28 0.28 -7.52
N LEU A 228 6.09 0.32 -8.14
CA LEU A 228 4.90 0.95 -7.58
C LEU A 228 4.00 -0.18 -7.09
N LEU A 229 3.55 -0.11 -5.84
CA LEU A 229 2.61 -1.07 -5.26
C LEU A 229 1.36 -0.33 -4.80
N GLY A 230 0.26 -0.60 -5.48
CA GLY A 230 -1.06 -0.17 -5.02
C GLY A 230 -1.74 -1.23 -4.15
N CYS A 231 -2.98 -0.98 -3.74
CA CYS A 231 -3.65 -1.84 -2.77
C CYS A 231 -4.59 -2.88 -3.38
N HIS A 232 -4.79 -2.90 -4.70
CA HIS A 232 -5.70 -3.83 -5.36
C HIS A 232 -5.14 -4.40 -6.67
N ILE A 233 -5.71 -5.54 -7.10
CA ILE A 233 -5.64 -6.06 -8.46
C ILE A 233 -7.06 -6.30 -8.93
N GLU A 234 -7.48 -5.60 -9.97
CA GLU A 234 -8.82 -5.71 -10.55
C GLU A 234 -8.80 -5.96 -12.06
N MET A 235 -7.61 -5.84 -12.68
CA MET A 235 -7.42 -6.15 -14.11
C MET A 235 -7.18 -7.65 -14.31
N THR A 236 -7.41 -8.10 -15.55
CA THR A 236 -6.92 -9.39 -16.03
C THR A 236 -5.59 -9.21 -16.75
N ARG A 237 -4.91 -10.31 -17.06
CA ARG A 237 -3.69 -10.29 -17.92
C ARG A 237 -3.99 -9.87 -19.37
N THR A 238 -5.26 -9.86 -19.78
CA THR A 238 -5.67 -9.33 -21.08
C THR A 238 -5.70 -7.81 -21.01
N PRO A 239 -4.88 -7.11 -21.80
CA PRO A 239 -4.78 -5.67 -21.75
C PRO A 239 -6.14 -4.95 -21.88
N GLY A 240 -6.40 -4.01 -20.96
CA GLY A 240 -7.62 -3.20 -20.94
C GLY A 240 -8.88 -3.91 -20.48
N GLN A 241 -8.77 -5.15 -19.98
CA GLN A 241 -9.89 -5.91 -19.41
C GLN A 241 -9.81 -5.98 -17.89
N ASP A 242 -10.90 -5.66 -17.22
CA ASP A 242 -11.06 -5.74 -15.78
C ASP A 242 -12.06 -6.83 -15.40
N TYR A 243 -11.95 -7.32 -14.16
CA TYR A 243 -12.97 -8.19 -13.57
C TYR A 243 -14.21 -7.37 -13.19
N PRO A 244 -15.41 -7.97 -13.23
CA PRO A 244 -16.60 -7.29 -12.73
C PRO A 244 -16.46 -6.88 -11.26
N VAL A 245 -17.02 -5.73 -10.89
CA VAL A 245 -17.03 -5.25 -9.51
C VAL A 245 -17.72 -6.30 -8.61
N GLY A 246 -17.15 -6.56 -7.44
CA GLY A 246 -17.64 -7.55 -6.49
C GLY A 246 -17.30 -9.00 -6.82
N TRP A 247 -16.49 -9.24 -7.85
CA TRP A 247 -16.10 -10.60 -8.23
C TRP A 247 -15.10 -11.18 -7.23
N THR A 248 -15.37 -12.39 -6.73
CA THR A 248 -14.58 -13.05 -5.68
C THR A 248 -13.65 -14.16 -6.20
N TYR A 249 -13.56 -14.33 -7.52
CA TYR A 249 -12.65 -15.30 -8.15
C TYR A 249 -11.97 -14.66 -9.35
N GLN A 250 -10.66 -14.41 -9.23
CA GLN A 250 -9.87 -13.66 -10.20
C GLN A 250 -8.59 -14.41 -10.59
N PRO A 251 -8.67 -15.60 -11.25
CA PRO A 251 -7.53 -16.48 -11.49
C PRO A 251 -6.53 -15.97 -12.51
N ASP A 252 -6.87 -14.94 -13.29
CA ASP A 252 -6.02 -14.36 -14.34
C ASP A 252 -5.54 -12.95 -13.98
N GLU A 253 -5.27 -12.70 -12.70
CA GLU A 253 -4.73 -11.42 -12.23
C GLU A 253 -3.31 -11.16 -12.79
N PRO A 254 -2.99 -9.93 -13.23
CA PRO A 254 -1.63 -9.53 -13.53
C PRO A 254 -0.79 -9.41 -12.26
N PRO A 255 0.54 -9.20 -12.36
CA PRO A 255 1.36 -8.84 -11.21
C PRO A 255 0.87 -7.58 -10.49
N LEU A 256 1.02 -7.54 -9.16
CA LEU A 256 0.70 -6.35 -8.36
C LEU A 256 1.61 -5.17 -8.70
N GLN A 257 2.89 -5.47 -8.92
CA GLN A 257 3.92 -4.46 -9.12
C GLN A 257 3.80 -3.77 -10.47
N LEU A 258 3.71 -2.46 -10.43
CA LEU A 258 3.82 -1.57 -11.56
C LEU A 258 5.23 -0.91 -11.58
N THR A 259 5.52 -0.18 -12.63
CA THR A 259 6.80 0.53 -12.82
C THR A 259 6.56 2.03 -13.03
N PRO A 260 7.58 2.89 -12.94
CA PRO A 260 7.45 4.31 -13.27
C PRO A 260 6.89 4.61 -14.66
N ASP A 261 7.06 3.68 -15.63
CA ASP A 261 6.50 3.84 -16.98
C ASP A 261 4.97 3.90 -16.97
N HIS A 262 4.31 3.23 -16.03
CA HIS A 262 2.85 3.29 -15.89
C HIS A 262 2.39 4.67 -15.42
N LEU A 263 3.16 5.35 -14.55
CA LEU A 263 2.89 6.77 -14.22
C LEU A 263 3.01 7.67 -15.45
N ALA A 264 4.02 7.44 -16.28
CA ALA A 264 4.20 8.19 -17.53
C ALA A 264 3.03 7.96 -18.50
N GLN A 265 2.48 6.74 -18.57
CA GLN A 265 1.29 6.44 -19.38
C GLN A 265 0.05 7.17 -18.85
N ILE A 266 -0.20 7.15 -17.51
CA ILE A 266 -1.31 7.91 -16.91
C ILE A 266 -1.15 9.40 -17.21
N GLN A 267 0.04 9.97 -16.96
CA GLN A 267 0.34 11.37 -17.22
C GLN A 267 0.09 11.75 -18.68
N SER A 268 0.55 10.93 -19.61
CA SER A 268 0.35 11.15 -21.05
C SER A 268 -1.12 11.10 -21.43
N THR A 269 -1.88 10.16 -20.86
CA THR A 269 -3.31 10.03 -21.09
C THR A 269 -4.07 11.25 -20.57
N LEU A 270 -3.80 11.69 -19.34
CA LEU A 270 -4.44 12.90 -18.80
C LEU A 270 -4.12 14.15 -19.64
N LYS A 271 -2.87 14.30 -20.09
CA LYS A 271 -2.48 15.43 -20.98
C LYS A 271 -3.15 15.37 -22.36
N ALA A 272 -3.28 14.17 -22.93
CA ALA A 272 -3.93 13.99 -24.24
C ALA A 272 -5.43 14.34 -24.23
N HIS A 273 -6.03 14.37 -23.04
CA HIS A 273 -7.45 14.69 -22.83
C HIS A 273 -7.64 15.97 -22.00
N ASP A 274 -6.63 16.84 -21.94
CA ASP A 274 -6.67 18.13 -21.24
C ASP A 274 -7.08 18.02 -19.74
N GLY A 275 -6.88 16.86 -19.13
CA GLY A 275 -7.27 16.54 -17.75
C GLY A 275 -8.77 16.39 -17.53
N GLU A 276 -9.57 16.33 -18.61
CA GLU A 276 -11.03 16.20 -18.54
C GLU A 276 -11.45 14.85 -17.91
N PRO A 277 -12.51 14.84 -17.12
CA PRO A 277 -13.09 13.60 -16.61
C PRO A 277 -13.56 12.67 -17.72
N GLY A 278 -13.19 11.39 -17.62
CA GLY A 278 -13.58 10.40 -18.64
C GLY A 278 -13.16 8.99 -18.24
N ARG A 279 -13.59 7.99 -19.01
CA ARG A 279 -13.11 6.63 -18.83
C ARG A 279 -12.01 6.34 -19.84
N TYR A 280 -10.79 6.20 -19.35
CA TYR A 280 -9.60 5.98 -20.17
C TYR A 280 -9.04 4.58 -19.87
N VAL A 281 -9.05 3.72 -20.87
CA VAL A 281 -8.60 2.33 -20.76
C VAL A 281 -7.15 2.24 -21.20
N LEU A 282 -6.28 1.87 -20.26
CA LEU A 282 -4.88 1.51 -20.51
C LEU A 282 -4.72 -0.01 -20.41
N PRO A 283 -3.59 -0.57 -20.83
CA PRO A 283 -3.39 -2.02 -20.76
C PRO A 283 -3.55 -2.60 -19.35
N GLU A 284 -2.96 -1.98 -18.32
CA GLU A 284 -2.89 -2.48 -16.95
C GLU A 284 -3.84 -1.76 -15.99
N MET A 285 -4.58 -0.74 -16.42
CA MET A 285 -5.48 0.02 -15.55
C MET A 285 -6.55 0.80 -16.32
N ILE A 286 -7.57 1.24 -15.61
CA ILE A 286 -8.65 2.05 -16.16
C ILE A 286 -8.80 3.30 -15.31
N ILE A 287 -8.57 4.49 -15.86
CA ILE A 287 -8.87 5.75 -15.17
C ILE A 287 -10.35 6.05 -15.38
N THR A 288 -11.10 6.29 -14.32
CA THR A 288 -12.54 6.49 -14.43
C THR A 288 -13.05 7.46 -13.35
N PRO A 289 -14.09 8.28 -13.65
CA PRO A 289 -14.74 9.06 -12.61
C PRO A 289 -15.27 8.13 -11.50
N ASP A 290 -15.15 8.56 -10.25
CA ASP A 290 -15.92 7.99 -9.16
C ASP A 290 -17.39 8.36 -9.36
N SER A 291 -18.30 7.37 -9.28
CA SER A 291 -19.71 7.52 -9.65
C SER A 291 -20.59 7.88 -8.47
#